data_40ad8392f177fb832a73ec613b01268e
#
_entry.id   40ad8392f177fb832a73ec613b01268e
#
_cell.length_a   1.000
_cell.length_b   1.000
_cell.length_c   1.000
_cell.angle_alpha   90.00
_cell.angle_beta   90.00
_cell.angle_gamma   90.00
#
_symmetry.space_group_name_H-M   'P 1'
#
loop_
_entity.id
_entity.type
_entity.pdbx_description
1 polymer ?
#
loop_
_entity_poly.entity_id
_entity_poly.type
_entity_poly.pdbx_seq_one_letter_code
_entity_poly.pdbx_strand_id
1 'polypeptide(L)'
;MLDLSKNPLFDLNSRTLSVDERVALSYARARLVLRSYNLSISDVQSFTPKFWAMHLDPILPLDFGCFTILAAHLNLTVGTIARYLPQQPDLIPLVKSLLNLDTVGVFLLSERGHGLDAFNIETTATKYKNGFILHTPREEATKFMPATTPAFGIPKVAVVMARIIVDGEDRGSRFFLVPICTAKEMYPGVTSTRLPRRSGTSPLDFSMTSFNHVFLPASALLGGSLDAPTDARSAWWDEVWRIPYGSMAVAAPLMQGLKHVAYIGAQYSLRRHVRVHGPTPVPIMTFPTQQLAVLYAVAAGTILDVWYRSINLWTTASSTAWPWW
;
A
#
# COMPACT_ATOMS: atom_id res chain seq x y z
N MET A 1 13.74 16.67 9.97
CA MET A 1 13.50 15.30 9.47
C MET A 1 14.71 14.47 9.86
N LEU A 2 14.51 13.29 10.46
CA LEU A 2 15.62 12.39 10.78
C LEU A 2 16.24 11.90 9.46
N ASP A 3 17.58 11.88 9.38
CA ASP A 3 18.29 11.26 8.25
C ASP A 3 18.20 9.74 8.39
N LEU A 4 17.18 9.15 7.79
CA LEU A 4 16.88 7.72 7.86
C LEU A 4 18.00 6.85 7.26
N SER A 5 18.83 7.43 6.37
CA SER A 5 19.93 6.68 5.74
C SER A 5 21.02 6.24 6.72
N LYS A 6 21.11 6.91 7.88
CA LYS A 6 22.06 6.59 8.96
C LYS A 6 21.52 5.56 9.97
N ASN A 7 20.25 5.16 9.83
CA ASN A 7 19.68 4.19 10.74
C ASN A 7 20.13 2.77 10.38
N PRO A 8 20.61 1.96 11.34
CA PRO A 8 21.08 0.59 11.10
C PRO A 8 20.08 -0.32 10.39
N LEU A 9 18.77 -0.06 10.51
CA LEU A 9 17.75 -0.82 9.80
C LEU A 9 17.87 -0.69 8.26
N PHE A 10 18.55 0.36 7.76
CA PHE A 10 18.78 0.57 6.33
C PHE A 10 20.20 0.18 5.90
N ASP A 11 20.96 -0.52 6.75
CA ASP A 11 22.24 -1.11 6.33
C ASP A 11 22.03 -2.11 5.19
N LEU A 12 22.86 -1.99 4.15
CA LEU A 12 22.74 -2.77 2.91
C LEU A 12 23.08 -4.25 3.04
N ASN A 13 23.53 -4.73 4.20
CA ASN A 13 23.84 -6.14 4.47
C ASN A 13 22.61 -7.08 4.49
N SER A 14 21.42 -6.58 4.16
CA SER A 14 20.19 -7.39 4.07
C SER A 14 20.26 -8.56 3.06
N ARG A 15 21.29 -8.61 2.20
CA ARG A 15 21.48 -9.70 1.21
C ARG A 15 21.81 -11.06 1.84
N THR A 16 22.34 -11.09 3.05
CA THR A 16 22.68 -12.31 3.77
C THR A 16 21.51 -12.88 4.58
N LEU A 17 20.41 -12.11 4.69
CA LEU A 17 19.25 -12.51 5.46
C LEU A 17 18.36 -13.51 4.69
N SER A 18 17.75 -14.42 5.43
CA SER A 18 16.68 -15.29 4.91
C SER A 18 15.49 -14.44 4.43
N VAL A 19 14.59 -15.05 3.69
CA VAL A 19 13.40 -14.34 3.18
C VAL A 19 12.53 -13.82 4.32
N ASP A 20 12.33 -14.61 5.36
CA ASP A 20 11.48 -14.20 6.49
C ASP A 20 12.10 -13.07 7.30
N GLU A 21 13.42 -13.10 7.51
CA GLU A 21 14.16 -11.99 8.12
C GLU A 21 14.08 -10.71 7.27
N ARG A 22 14.14 -10.83 5.94
CA ARG A 22 13.96 -9.67 5.04
C ARG A 22 12.56 -9.09 5.10
N VAL A 23 11.54 -9.93 5.18
CA VAL A 23 10.15 -9.46 5.35
C VAL A 23 9.98 -8.79 6.72
N ALA A 24 10.52 -9.38 7.79
CA ALA A 24 10.52 -8.77 9.13
C ALA A 24 11.21 -7.41 9.13
N LEU A 25 12.35 -7.30 8.43
CA LEU A 25 13.08 -6.06 8.26
C LEU A 25 12.25 -5.01 7.52
N SER A 26 11.50 -5.40 6.47
CA SER A 26 10.61 -4.48 5.73
C SER A 26 9.50 -3.92 6.63
N TYR A 27 8.92 -4.74 7.53
CA TYR A 27 7.95 -4.24 8.54
C TYR A 27 8.61 -3.30 9.55
N ALA A 28 9.82 -3.62 10.03
CA ALA A 28 10.55 -2.76 10.96
C ALA A 28 10.89 -1.40 10.33
N ARG A 29 11.34 -1.41 9.06
CA ARG A 29 11.60 -0.20 8.27
C ARG A 29 10.33 0.62 8.05
N ALA A 30 9.22 -0.03 7.69
CA ALA A 30 7.94 0.64 7.49
C ALA A 30 7.47 1.36 8.78
N ARG A 31 7.60 0.69 9.93
CA ARG A 31 7.29 1.29 11.23
C ARG A 31 8.18 2.50 11.54
N LEU A 32 9.49 2.38 11.29
CA LEU A 32 10.43 3.48 11.50
C LEU A 32 10.08 4.68 10.62
N VAL A 33 9.87 4.48 9.33
CA VAL A 33 9.52 5.54 8.38
C VAL A 33 8.23 6.22 8.82
N LEU A 34 7.16 5.46 9.06
CA LEU A 34 5.86 6.03 9.42
C LEU A 34 5.93 6.87 10.70
N ARG A 35 6.59 6.36 11.74
CA ARG A 35 6.78 7.10 13.00
C ARG A 35 7.64 8.34 12.83
N SER A 36 8.65 8.31 11.97
CA SER A 36 9.52 9.47 11.70
C SER A 36 8.75 10.60 11.03
N TYR A 37 7.78 10.25 10.18
CA TYR A 37 6.89 11.24 9.55
C TYR A 37 5.77 11.69 10.47
N ASN A 38 5.36 10.90 11.45
CA ASN A 38 4.31 11.23 12.42
C ASN A 38 3.08 11.86 11.74
N LEU A 39 2.49 11.11 10.78
CA LEU A 39 1.32 11.57 10.03
C LEU A 39 0.09 11.64 10.94
N SER A 40 -0.71 12.68 10.77
CA SER A 40 -2.03 12.81 11.39
C SER A 40 -3.12 12.19 10.52
N ILE A 41 -4.32 12.00 11.09
CA ILE A 41 -5.51 11.59 10.34
C ILE A 41 -5.77 12.54 9.17
N SER A 42 -5.69 13.84 9.41
CA SER A 42 -5.90 14.87 8.38
C SER A 42 -4.85 14.81 7.27
N ASP A 43 -3.59 14.44 7.59
CA ASP A 43 -2.58 14.27 6.56
C ASP A 43 -2.98 13.18 5.54
N VAL A 44 -3.54 12.07 6.02
CA VAL A 44 -3.99 10.97 5.16
C VAL A 44 -5.31 11.30 4.45
N GLN A 45 -6.25 11.95 5.13
CA GLN A 45 -7.54 12.32 4.54
C GLN A 45 -7.40 13.32 3.40
N SER A 46 -6.58 14.36 3.61
CA SER A 46 -6.47 15.50 2.70
C SER A 46 -5.22 15.47 1.82
N PHE A 47 -4.47 14.35 1.82
CA PHE A 47 -3.26 14.19 0.99
C PHE A 47 -2.28 15.37 1.13
N THR A 48 -2.01 15.78 2.37
CA THR A 48 -1.18 16.97 2.64
C THR A 48 0.22 16.84 2.01
N PRO A 49 0.96 17.92 1.86
CA PRO A 49 2.35 17.87 1.42
C PRO A 49 3.22 16.93 2.27
N LYS A 50 2.91 16.76 3.56
CA LYS A 50 3.59 15.84 4.47
C LYS A 50 3.34 14.37 4.10
N PHE A 51 2.10 14.02 3.73
CA PHE A 51 1.74 12.70 3.22
C PHE A 51 2.53 12.36 1.95
N TRP A 52 2.59 13.26 0.97
CA TRP A 52 3.36 13.05 -0.25
C TRP A 52 4.87 13.04 -0.03
N ALA A 53 5.37 13.86 0.91
CA ALA A 53 6.79 13.86 1.27
C ALA A 53 7.25 12.51 1.81
N MET A 54 6.41 11.79 2.57
CA MET A 54 6.71 10.43 3.02
C MET A 54 6.80 9.46 1.83
N HIS A 55 5.88 9.52 0.88
CA HIS A 55 5.93 8.64 -0.31
C HIS A 55 7.11 8.96 -1.25
N LEU A 56 7.59 10.20 -1.24
CA LEU A 56 8.74 10.68 -2.00
C LEU A 56 10.07 10.56 -1.24
N ASP A 57 10.09 9.94 -0.06
CA ASP A 57 11.34 9.79 0.68
C ASP A 57 12.36 8.96 -0.10
N PRO A 58 13.59 9.47 -0.30
CA PRO A 58 14.62 8.76 -1.06
C PRO A 58 15.07 7.45 -0.42
N ILE A 59 14.67 7.15 0.82
CA ILE A 59 14.96 5.87 1.48
C ILE A 59 14.11 4.72 0.94
N LEU A 60 12.90 4.99 0.42
CA LEU A 60 11.93 3.97 0.04
C LEU A 60 12.38 3.07 -1.13
N PRO A 61 13.10 3.55 -2.15
CA PRO A 61 13.64 2.68 -3.19
C PRO A 61 14.63 1.62 -2.70
N LEU A 62 15.19 1.76 -1.50
CA LEU A 62 16.10 0.76 -0.93
C LEU A 62 15.36 -0.50 -0.47
N ASP A 63 14.05 -0.39 -0.20
CA ASP A 63 13.22 -1.51 0.21
C ASP A 63 11.78 -1.37 -0.30
N PHE A 64 11.50 -1.94 -1.46
CA PHE A 64 10.15 -1.95 -2.02
C PHE A 64 9.15 -2.74 -1.17
N GLY A 65 9.58 -3.67 -0.33
CA GLY A 65 8.72 -4.34 0.65
C GLY A 65 8.22 -3.34 1.69
N CYS A 66 9.12 -2.55 2.27
CA CYS A 66 8.78 -1.46 3.18
C CYS A 66 7.79 -0.48 2.53
N PHE A 67 8.09 -0.03 1.31
CA PHE A 67 7.22 0.87 0.57
C PHE A 67 5.83 0.27 0.31
N THR A 68 5.75 -1.00 -0.13
CA THR A 68 4.47 -1.67 -0.42
C THR A 68 3.59 -1.77 0.83
N ILE A 69 4.19 -2.08 2.00
CA ILE A 69 3.49 -2.07 3.28
C ILE A 69 2.89 -0.68 3.53
N LEU A 70 3.71 0.37 3.46
CA LEU A 70 3.28 1.75 3.74
C LEU A 70 2.19 2.22 2.76
N ALA A 71 2.38 2.00 1.47
CA ALA A 71 1.45 2.45 0.44
C ALA A 71 0.07 1.80 0.58
N ALA A 72 -0.01 0.49 0.74
CA ALA A 72 -1.29 -0.21 0.94
C ALA A 72 -1.93 0.16 2.28
N HIS A 73 -1.14 0.21 3.34
CA HIS A 73 -1.59 0.53 4.68
C HIS A 73 -2.19 1.95 4.78
N LEU A 74 -1.46 2.96 4.34
CA LEU A 74 -1.88 4.36 4.45
C LEU A 74 -2.93 4.74 3.41
N ASN A 75 -2.67 4.46 2.13
CA ASN A 75 -3.57 4.90 1.08
C ASN A 75 -4.87 4.12 1.08
N LEU A 76 -4.79 2.79 1.13
CA LEU A 76 -5.98 1.96 0.94
C LEU A 76 -6.70 1.72 2.27
N THR A 77 -6.00 1.31 3.33
CA THR A 77 -6.67 0.96 4.58
C THR A 77 -6.99 2.17 5.43
N VAL A 78 -5.96 2.93 5.86
CA VAL A 78 -6.18 4.11 6.73
C VAL A 78 -7.03 5.15 6.02
N GLY A 79 -6.76 5.41 4.75
CA GLY A 79 -7.51 6.38 3.95
C GLY A 79 -8.99 6.00 3.78
N THR A 80 -9.30 4.72 3.60
CA THR A 80 -10.70 4.26 3.53
C THR A 80 -11.39 4.41 4.88
N ILE A 81 -10.78 3.94 5.98
CA ILE A 81 -11.38 4.05 7.33
C ILE A 81 -11.59 5.52 7.71
N ALA A 82 -10.62 6.39 7.41
CA ALA A 82 -10.65 7.80 7.78
C ALA A 82 -11.87 8.55 7.22
N ARG A 83 -12.40 8.15 6.05
CA ARG A 83 -13.62 8.72 5.46
C ARG A 83 -14.84 8.57 6.38
N TYR A 84 -14.90 7.47 7.14
CA TYR A 84 -16.06 7.12 7.95
C TYR A 84 -15.97 7.59 9.41
N LEU A 85 -14.86 8.20 9.83
CA LEU A 85 -14.68 8.70 11.21
C LEU A 85 -15.74 9.71 11.66
N PRO A 86 -16.30 10.58 10.81
CA PRO A 86 -17.40 11.47 11.24
C PRO A 86 -18.66 10.71 11.69
N GLN A 87 -18.95 9.56 11.08
CA GLN A 87 -20.10 8.71 11.40
C GLN A 87 -19.75 7.63 12.44
N GLN A 88 -18.48 7.22 12.53
CA GLN A 88 -17.97 6.17 13.39
C GLN A 88 -16.74 6.62 14.18
N PRO A 89 -16.88 7.58 15.13
CA PRO A 89 -15.76 8.14 15.89
C PRO A 89 -15.05 7.09 16.77
N ASP A 90 -15.71 6.00 17.11
CA ASP A 90 -15.13 4.88 17.86
C ASP A 90 -13.97 4.19 17.12
N LEU A 91 -13.78 4.45 15.83
CA LEU A 91 -12.64 3.97 15.06
C LEU A 91 -11.36 4.82 15.26
N ILE A 92 -11.43 5.99 15.90
CA ILE A 92 -10.28 6.87 16.15
C ILE A 92 -9.12 6.16 16.86
N PRO A 93 -9.34 5.37 17.93
CA PRO A 93 -8.24 4.65 18.58
C PRO A 93 -7.55 3.64 17.65
N LEU A 94 -8.32 2.94 16.82
CA LEU A 94 -7.75 2.04 15.81
C LEU A 94 -6.91 2.81 14.78
N VAL A 95 -7.42 3.92 14.26
CA VAL A 95 -6.67 4.72 13.27
C VAL A 95 -5.38 5.26 13.87
N LYS A 96 -5.35 5.65 15.15
CA LYS A 96 -4.11 6.02 15.84
C LYS A 96 -3.12 4.87 15.95
N SER A 97 -3.59 3.65 16.25
CA SER A 97 -2.77 2.44 16.25
C SER A 97 -2.19 2.13 14.86
N LEU A 98 -3.01 2.31 13.83
CA LEU A 98 -2.57 2.17 12.42
C LEU A 98 -1.51 3.22 12.07
N LEU A 99 -1.69 4.49 12.39
CA LEU A 99 -0.73 5.55 12.10
C LEU A 99 0.63 5.36 12.80
N ASN A 100 0.69 4.58 13.88
CA ASN A 100 1.93 4.19 14.56
C ASN A 100 2.51 2.85 14.05
N LEU A 101 1.80 2.15 13.16
CA LEU A 101 2.07 0.77 12.76
C LEU A 101 2.17 -0.18 13.97
N ASP A 102 1.36 0.03 14.99
CA ASP A 102 1.13 -0.91 16.09
C ASP A 102 0.16 -2.02 15.67
N THR A 103 -0.70 -1.70 14.71
CA THR A 103 -1.55 -2.60 13.93
C THR A 103 -1.30 -2.36 12.45
N VAL A 104 -1.20 -3.41 11.65
CA VAL A 104 -1.09 -3.31 10.20
C VAL A 104 -2.47 -3.34 9.58
N GLY A 105 -2.77 -2.32 8.77
CA GLY A 105 -3.99 -2.29 7.96
C GLY A 105 -3.78 -2.97 6.62
N VAL A 106 -4.74 -3.79 6.22
CA VAL A 106 -4.74 -4.57 4.98
C VAL A 106 -5.99 -4.23 4.17
N PHE A 107 -5.90 -4.20 2.85
CA PHE A 107 -7.02 -3.87 1.96
C PHE A 107 -7.37 -5.09 1.10
N LEU A 108 -8.51 -5.71 1.38
CA LEU A 108 -8.96 -6.95 0.77
C LEU A 108 -10.12 -6.69 -0.20
N LEU A 109 -9.79 -6.25 -1.41
CA LEU A 109 -10.74 -6.02 -2.51
C LEU A 109 -10.75 -7.19 -3.49
N SER A 110 -9.61 -7.41 -4.17
CA SER A 110 -9.49 -8.36 -5.27
C SER A 110 -9.70 -9.81 -4.83
N GLU A 111 -10.28 -10.60 -5.70
CA GLU A 111 -10.48 -12.02 -5.52
C GLU A 111 -9.73 -12.81 -6.59
N ARG A 112 -9.38 -14.08 -6.29
CA ARG A 112 -8.61 -14.95 -7.18
C ARG A 112 -9.26 -15.14 -8.55
N GLY A 113 -10.57 -15.31 -8.58
CA GLY A 113 -11.36 -15.52 -9.80
C GLY A 113 -11.77 -14.22 -10.52
N HIS A 114 -11.55 -13.05 -9.90
CA HIS A 114 -12.01 -11.76 -10.40
C HIS A 114 -10.85 -10.81 -10.68
N GLY A 115 -9.86 -11.26 -11.46
CA GLY A 115 -8.74 -10.43 -11.93
C GLY A 115 -9.24 -9.31 -12.84
N LEU A 116 -8.95 -8.04 -12.50
CA LEU A 116 -9.45 -6.84 -13.20
C LEU A 116 -10.99 -6.71 -13.22
N ASP A 117 -11.68 -7.48 -12.39
CA ASP A 117 -13.14 -7.55 -12.32
C ASP A 117 -13.64 -7.41 -10.87
N ALA A 118 -13.07 -6.48 -10.12
CA ALA A 118 -13.37 -6.29 -8.70
C ALA A 118 -14.79 -5.78 -8.43
N PHE A 119 -15.54 -5.39 -9.44
CA PHE A 119 -16.97 -5.06 -9.32
C PHE A 119 -17.82 -6.32 -9.07
N ASN A 120 -17.43 -7.46 -9.62
CA ASN A 120 -18.18 -8.72 -9.57
C ASN A 120 -17.67 -9.69 -8.50
N ILE A 121 -17.10 -9.19 -7.40
CA ILE A 121 -16.66 -10.02 -6.27
C ILE A 121 -17.79 -10.88 -5.72
N GLU A 122 -17.42 -12.01 -5.11
CA GLU A 122 -18.36 -13.01 -4.60
C GLU A 122 -18.36 -13.17 -3.08
N THR A 123 -17.34 -12.68 -2.36
CA THR A 123 -17.36 -12.65 -0.89
C THR A 123 -18.62 -11.94 -0.42
N THR A 124 -19.40 -12.58 0.46
CA THR A 124 -20.67 -12.04 0.99
C THR A 124 -20.55 -11.66 2.45
N ALA A 125 -21.34 -10.65 2.84
CA ALA A 125 -21.62 -10.29 4.24
C ALA A 125 -23.14 -10.30 4.43
N THR A 126 -23.66 -11.43 4.87
CA THR A 126 -25.11 -11.62 5.05
C THR A 126 -25.56 -11.06 6.39
N LYS A 127 -26.59 -10.22 6.38
CA LYS A 127 -27.22 -9.67 7.59
C LYS A 127 -27.71 -10.80 8.48
N TYR A 128 -27.28 -10.81 9.74
CA TYR A 128 -27.65 -11.83 10.70
C TYR A 128 -27.77 -11.22 12.09
N LYS A 129 -28.96 -11.26 12.69
CA LYS A 129 -29.25 -10.64 13.99
C LYS A 129 -28.77 -9.18 14.04
N ASN A 130 -27.94 -8.86 15.04
CA ASN A 130 -27.33 -7.54 15.24
C ASN A 130 -25.97 -7.33 14.54
N GLY A 131 -25.67 -8.14 13.50
CA GLY A 131 -24.40 -8.10 12.79
C GLY A 131 -24.47 -8.70 11.41
N PHE A 132 -23.38 -9.31 10.98
CA PHE A 132 -23.21 -9.92 9.65
C PHE A 132 -22.42 -11.22 9.75
N ILE A 133 -22.69 -12.13 8.83
CA ILE A 133 -21.84 -13.31 8.59
C ILE A 133 -21.04 -13.07 7.32
N LEU A 134 -19.73 -12.90 7.47
CA LEU A 134 -18.79 -12.79 6.36
C LEU A 134 -18.38 -14.18 5.89
N HIS A 135 -18.50 -14.44 4.59
CA HIS A 135 -18.23 -15.77 4.00
C HIS A 135 -17.62 -15.68 2.62
N THR A 136 -16.62 -16.54 2.38
CA THR A 136 -16.03 -16.81 1.06
C THR A 136 -16.71 -18.04 0.48
N PRO A 137 -17.62 -17.92 -0.51
CA PRO A 137 -18.49 -19.02 -0.93
C PRO A 137 -17.78 -20.14 -1.69
N ARG A 138 -16.68 -19.82 -2.38
CA ARG A 138 -15.89 -20.77 -3.17
C ARG A 138 -14.44 -20.29 -3.31
N GLU A 139 -13.58 -21.12 -3.89
CA GLU A 139 -12.15 -20.85 -3.98
C GLU A 139 -11.82 -19.58 -4.81
N GLU A 140 -12.59 -19.33 -5.87
CA GLU A 140 -12.44 -18.16 -6.73
C GLU A 140 -12.73 -16.85 -5.99
N ALA A 141 -13.55 -16.87 -4.95
CA ALA A 141 -13.86 -15.73 -4.08
C ALA A 141 -12.78 -15.48 -3.02
N THR A 142 -11.72 -16.30 -2.95
CA THR A 142 -10.62 -16.09 -2.01
C THR A 142 -9.93 -14.76 -2.31
N LYS A 143 -9.80 -13.91 -1.28
CA LYS A 143 -9.13 -12.60 -1.39
C LYS A 143 -7.65 -12.77 -1.73
N PHE A 144 -7.18 -12.03 -2.70
CA PHE A 144 -5.87 -12.09 -3.31
C PHE A 144 -5.27 -10.68 -3.42
N MET A 145 -4.11 -10.39 -3.04
CA MET A 145 -2.92 -11.06 -2.55
C MET A 145 -2.33 -10.37 -1.31
N PRO A 146 -3.04 -9.49 -0.58
CA PRO A 146 -2.46 -8.76 0.54
C PRO A 146 -1.92 -9.67 1.65
N ALA A 147 -0.94 -9.16 2.38
CA ALA A 147 -0.22 -9.88 3.42
C ALA A 147 -1.04 -10.00 4.71
N THR A 148 -1.68 -11.15 4.93
CA THR A 148 -2.62 -11.37 6.03
C THR A 148 -2.14 -12.38 7.09
N THR A 149 -1.00 -13.03 6.89
CA THR A 149 -0.48 -14.00 7.87
C THR A 149 -0.07 -13.35 9.18
N PRO A 150 -0.16 -14.05 10.35
CA PRO A 150 0.24 -13.53 11.66
C PRO A 150 1.76 -13.52 11.83
N ALA A 151 2.46 -12.97 10.85
CA ALA A 151 3.90 -12.91 10.85
C ALA A 151 4.41 -11.61 11.48
N PHE A 152 5.64 -11.68 12.01
CA PHE A 152 6.40 -10.51 12.47
C PHE A 152 5.86 -9.81 13.72
N GLY A 153 5.04 -10.48 14.50
CA GLY A 153 4.61 -10.01 15.82
C GLY A 153 3.73 -8.76 15.82
N ILE A 154 3.04 -8.47 14.71
CA ILE A 154 2.16 -7.31 14.58
C ILE A 154 0.74 -7.79 14.25
N PRO A 155 -0.30 -7.39 15.01
CA PRO A 155 -1.69 -7.71 14.68
C PRO A 155 -2.10 -7.03 13.38
N LYS A 156 -3.03 -7.65 12.65
CA LYS A 156 -3.54 -7.13 11.39
C LYS A 156 -5.05 -7.00 11.40
N VAL A 157 -5.53 -5.91 10.82
CA VAL A 157 -6.94 -5.63 10.56
C VAL A 157 -7.12 -5.36 9.07
N ALA A 158 -8.21 -5.81 8.48
CA ALA A 158 -8.49 -5.56 7.07
C ALA A 158 -9.73 -4.72 6.86
N VAL A 159 -9.70 -3.91 5.81
CA VAL A 159 -10.87 -3.37 5.15
C VAL A 159 -11.22 -4.35 4.03
N VAL A 160 -12.31 -5.09 4.20
CA VAL A 160 -12.75 -6.18 3.30
C VAL A 160 -13.95 -5.73 2.49
N MET A 161 -13.83 -5.70 1.17
CA MET A 161 -14.97 -5.53 0.29
C MET A 161 -15.78 -6.83 0.21
N ALA A 162 -17.09 -6.74 0.51
CA ALA A 162 -18.02 -7.85 0.41
C ALA A 162 -19.38 -7.37 -0.09
N ARG A 163 -20.11 -8.24 -0.77
CA ARG A 163 -21.50 -8.01 -1.18
C ARG A 163 -22.39 -8.12 0.06
N ILE A 164 -23.13 -7.07 0.35
CA ILE A 164 -24.03 -7.08 1.50
C ILE A 164 -25.37 -7.72 1.12
N ILE A 165 -25.75 -8.78 1.83
CA ILE A 165 -26.99 -9.50 1.61
C ILE A 165 -27.94 -9.21 2.77
N VAL A 166 -29.12 -8.65 2.49
CA VAL A 166 -30.16 -8.34 3.46
C VAL A 166 -31.46 -8.98 3.01
N ASP A 167 -32.08 -9.81 3.84
CA ASP A 167 -33.32 -10.53 3.56
C ASP A 167 -33.26 -11.33 2.23
N GLY A 168 -32.07 -11.87 1.91
CA GLY A 168 -31.82 -12.63 0.68
C GLY A 168 -31.54 -11.78 -0.56
N GLU A 169 -31.61 -10.46 -0.46
CA GLU A 169 -31.34 -9.55 -1.56
C GLU A 169 -29.94 -8.95 -1.48
N ASP A 170 -29.29 -8.85 -2.64
CA ASP A 170 -28.00 -8.18 -2.78
C ASP A 170 -28.18 -6.65 -2.81
N ARG A 171 -27.58 -5.99 -1.85
CA ARG A 171 -27.60 -4.52 -1.69
C ARG A 171 -26.30 -3.85 -2.19
N GLY A 172 -25.53 -4.54 -3.02
CA GLY A 172 -24.23 -4.05 -3.54
C GLY A 172 -23.06 -4.30 -2.60
N SER A 173 -21.88 -3.85 -3.02
CA SER A 173 -20.64 -4.08 -2.29
C SER A 173 -20.37 -2.96 -1.28
N ARG A 174 -19.88 -3.31 -0.10
CA ARG A 174 -19.49 -2.38 0.98
C ARG A 174 -18.21 -2.86 1.64
N PHE A 175 -17.52 -1.95 2.31
CA PHE A 175 -16.38 -2.30 3.13
C PHE A 175 -16.77 -2.67 4.56
N PHE A 176 -16.13 -3.73 5.03
CA PHE A 176 -16.22 -4.21 6.40
C PHE A 176 -14.86 -4.16 7.06
N LEU A 177 -14.80 -3.70 8.30
CA LEU A 177 -13.62 -3.75 9.14
C LEU A 177 -13.55 -5.12 9.82
N VAL A 178 -12.52 -5.90 9.50
CA VAL A 178 -12.40 -7.30 9.94
C VAL A 178 -11.07 -7.53 10.64
N PRO A 179 -11.06 -7.97 11.90
CA PRO A 179 -9.84 -8.47 12.54
C PRO A 179 -9.33 -9.71 11.79
N ILE A 180 -8.05 -9.72 11.39
CA ILE A 180 -7.46 -10.79 10.59
C ILE A 180 -6.65 -11.74 11.46
N CYS A 181 -5.70 -11.19 12.22
CA CYS A 181 -4.85 -11.98 13.10
C CYS A 181 -4.39 -11.14 14.29
N THR A 182 -4.08 -11.84 15.37
CA THR A 182 -3.27 -11.31 16.46
C THR A 182 -1.79 -11.26 16.02
N ALA A 183 -0.90 -10.93 16.94
CA ALA A 183 0.55 -11.03 16.68
C ALA A 183 1.04 -12.47 16.39
N LYS A 184 0.25 -13.50 16.72
CA LYS A 184 0.69 -14.91 16.71
C LYS A 184 -0.23 -15.85 15.91
N GLU A 185 -1.54 -15.58 15.84
CA GLU A 185 -2.54 -16.50 15.31
C GLU A 185 -3.65 -15.78 14.53
N MET A 186 -4.26 -16.50 13.62
CA MET A 186 -5.44 -16.03 12.89
C MET A 186 -6.66 -15.94 13.79
N TYR A 187 -7.57 -14.99 13.53
CA TYR A 187 -8.88 -15.00 14.17
C TYR A 187 -9.74 -16.19 13.71
N PRO A 188 -10.64 -16.68 14.58
CA PRO A 188 -11.51 -17.81 14.22
C PRO A 188 -12.29 -17.57 12.93
N GLY A 189 -12.32 -18.57 12.07
CA GLY A 189 -12.97 -18.51 10.76
C GLY A 189 -12.19 -17.77 9.66
N VAL A 190 -11.06 -17.14 9.97
CA VAL A 190 -10.18 -16.54 8.97
C VAL A 190 -9.04 -17.48 8.65
N THR A 191 -8.87 -17.80 7.38
CA THR A 191 -7.75 -18.64 6.89
C THR A 191 -6.87 -17.81 5.97
N SER A 192 -5.56 -17.87 6.17
CA SER A 192 -4.57 -17.20 5.32
C SER A 192 -3.49 -18.19 4.89
N THR A 193 -3.31 -18.32 3.58
CA THR A 193 -2.27 -19.17 3.00
C THR A 193 -1.27 -18.32 2.25
N ARG A 194 0.00 -18.38 2.69
CA ARG A 194 1.08 -17.61 2.06
C ARG A 194 1.33 -18.05 0.63
N LEU A 195 1.47 -17.09 -0.27
CA LEU A 195 1.80 -17.35 -1.67
C LEU A 195 3.27 -17.79 -1.83
N PRO A 196 3.57 -18.57 -2.88
CA PRO A 196 4.93 -18.94 -3.23
C PRO A 196 5.82 -17.72 -3.44
N ARG A 197 7.11 -17.90 -3.25
CA ARG A 197 8.12 -16.85 -3.50
C ARG A 197 8.08 -16.41 -4.96
N ARG A 198 8.24 -15.11 -5.17
CA ARG A 198 8.40 -14.51 -6.50
C ARG A 198 9.83 -13.98 -6.63
N SER A 199 10.42 -14.20 -7.82
CA SER A 199 11.71 -13.61 -8.19
C SER A 199 11.55 -12.16 -8.65
N GLY A 200 12.64 -11.39 -8.60
CA GLY A 200 12.68 -10.03 -9.17
C GLY A 200 11.99 -8.93 -8.35
N THR A 201 11.53 -9.22 -7.12
CA THR A 201 10.90 -8.23 -6.23
C THR A 201 11.35 -8.41 -4.79
N SER A 202 11.18 -7.37 -3.96
CA SER A 202 11.34 -7.50 -2.51
C SER A 202 10.33 -8.50 -1.96
N PRO A 203 10.75 -9.42 -1.07
CA PRO A 203 9.86 -10.40 -0.50
C PRO A 203 8.85 -9.75 0.45
N LEU A 204 7.60 -10.21 0.39
CA LEU A 204 6.56 -9.94 1.38
C LEU A 204 5.75 -11.22 1.63
N ASP A 205 5.01 -11.24 2.72
CA ASP A 205 4.13 -12.33 3.14
C ASP A 205 2.76 -12.30 2.43
N PHE A 206 2.76 -12.05 1.11
CA PHE A 206 1.55 -12.07 0.30
C PHE A 206 0.80 -13.39 0.47
N SER A 207 -0.53 -13.30 0.54
CA SER A 207 -1.38 -14.42 0.95
C SER A 207 -2.68 -14.48 0.17
N MET A 208 -3.30 -15.65 0.16
CA MET A 208 -4.72 -15.83 -0.14
C MET A 208 -5.48 -15.91 1.17
N THR A 209 -6.61 -15.19 1.28
CA THR A 209 -7.40 -15.11 2.50
C THR A 209 -8.84 -15.47 2.26
N SER A 210 -9.38 -16.38 3.06
CA SER A 210 -10.78 -16.80 3.02
C SER A 210 -11.46 -16.66 4.37
N PHE A 211 -12.78 -16.52 4.35
CA PHE A 211 -13.64 -16.32 5.52
C PHE A 211 -14.67 -17.46 5.58
N ASN A 212 -14.69 -18.19 6.67
CA ASN A 212 -15.65 -19.25 6.90
C ASN A 212 -16.65 -18.85 7.97
N HIS A 213 -17.77 -18.23 7.56
CA HIS A 213 -18.87 -17.81 8.42
C HIS A 213 -18.42 -16.94 9.62
N VAL A 214 -17.54 -15.96 9.36
CA VAL A 214 -17.04 -15.05 10.42
C VAL A 214 -18.14 -14.08 10.84
N PHE A 215 -18.53 -14.12 12.11
CA PHE A 215 -19.48 -13.15 12.66
C PHE A 215 -18.80 -11.79 12.84
N LEU A 216 -19.42 -10.75 12.30
CA LEU A 216 -19.03 -9.35 12.44
C LEU A 216 -20.14 -8.57 13.15
N PRO A 217 -19.81 -7.71 14.14
CA PRO A 217 -20.80 -6.81 14.74
C PRO A 217 -21.30 -5.79 13.71
N ALA A 218 -22.44 -5.17 13.95
CA ALA A 218 -22.99 -4.14 13.05
C ALA A 218 -22.02 -2.97 12.80
N SER A 219 -21.21 -2.63 13.81
CA SER A 219 -20.19 -1.58 13.74
C SER A 219 -19.02 -1.90 12.77
N ALA A 220 -18.91 -3.16 12.32
CA ALA A 220 -17.90 -3.54 11.33
C ALA A 220 -18.21 -3.00 9.92
N LEU A 221 -19.49 -2.74 9.60
CA LEU A 221 -19.87 -2.12 8.34
C LEU A 221 -19.45 -0.66 8.33
N LEU A 222 -18.57 -0.28 7.41
CA LEU A 222 -18.17 1.11 7.24
C LEU A 222 -19.29 1.90 6.56
N GLY A 223 -19.65 3.05 7.15
CA GLY A 223 -20.73 3.91 6.66
C GLY A 223 -22.14 3.50 7.08
N GLY A 224 -22.36 2.27 7.53
CA GLY A 224 -23.59 1.82 8.21
C GLY A 224 -24.85 1.64 7.33
N SER A 225 -24.90 2.07 6.06
CA SER A 225 -26.09 1.94 5.21
C SER A 225 -26.30 0.51 4.71
N LEU A 226 -27.57 0.07 4.83
CA LEU A 226 -28.07 -1.22 4.32
C LEU A 226 -28.87 -1.06 3.01
N ASP A 227 -29.05 0.17 2.55
CA ASP A 227 -29.88 0.46 1.37
C ASP A 227 -29.18 0.02 0.09
N ALA A 228 -29.98 -0.51 -0.85
CA ALA A 228 -29.51 -0.75 -2.20
C ALA A 228 -29.22 0.61 -2.88
N PRO A 229 -28.07 0.79 -3.53
CA PRO A 229 -27.79 2.01 -4.26
C PRO A 229 -28.67 2.10 -5.51
N THR A 230 -29.07 3.32 -5.90
CA THR A 230 -29.81 3.56 -7.16
C THR A 230 -28.95 3.24 -8.38
N ASP A 231 -27.66 3.49 -8.30
CA ASP A 231 -26.64 3.07 -9.28
C ASP A 231 -25.52 2.32 -8.58
N ALA A 232 -25.53 1.01 -8.75
CA ALA A 232 -24.55 0.10 -8.12
C ALA A 232 -23.11 0.38 -8.58
N ARG A 233 -22.92 0.83 -9.85
CA ARG A 233 -21.60 1.07 -10.39
C ARG A 233 -20.99 2.36 -9.87
N SER A 234 -21.75 3.44 -9.82
CA SER A 234 -21.31 4.69 -9.20
C SER A 234 -21.02 4.52 -7.71
N ALA A 235 -21.90 3.80 -6.98
CA ALA A 235 -21.67 3.51 -5.57
C ALA A 235 -20.41 2.69 -5.33
N TRP A 236 -20.10 1.72 -6.20
CA TRP A 236 -18.86 0.96 -6.12
C TRP A 236 -17.62 1.83 -6.33
N TRP A 237 -17.66 2.75 -7.31
CA TRP A 237 -16.55 3.70 -7.52
C TRP A 237 -16.34 4.61 -6.30
N ASP A 238 -17.42 5.03 -5.66
CA ASP A 238 -17.34 5.81 -4.44
C ASP A 238 -16.68 5.04 -3.28
N GLU A 239 -16.92 3.74 -3.18
CA GLU A 239 -16.25 2.91 -2.18
C GLU A 239 -14.74 2.79 -2.45
N VAL A 240 -14.34 2.57 -3.71
CA VAL A 240 -12.94 2.34 -4.07
C VAL A 240 -12.16 3.61 -4.43
N TRP A 241 -12.66 4.77 -4.07
CA TRP A 241 -12.11 6.08 -4.42
C TRP A 241 -10.62 6.29 -4.09
N ARG A 242 -10.07 5.51 -3.14
CA ARG A 242 -8.65 5.59 -2.75
C ARG A 242 -7.69 4.92 -3.74
N ILE A 243 -8.18 4.07 -4.64
CA ILE A 243 -7.32 3.32 -5.57
C ILE A 243 -6.53 4.23 -6.51
N PRO A 244 -7.11 5.26 -7.17
CA PRO A 244 -6.34 6.18 -8.00
C PRO A 244 -5.18 6.85 -7.25
N TYR A 245 -5.41 7.29 -6.01
CA TYR A 245 -4.36 7.90 -5.18
C TYR A 245 -3.28 6.89 -4.78
N GLY A 246 -3.67 5.64 -4.50
CA GLY A 246 -2.74 4.55 -4.29
C GLY A 246 -1.85 4.30 -5.51
N SER A 247 -2.40 4.35 -6.71
CA SER A 247 -1.66 4.24 -7.97
C SER A 247 -0.67 5.39 -8.16
N MET A 248 -1.05 6.61 -7.81
CA MET A 248 -0.13 7.75 -7.78
C MET A 248 0.99 7.54 -6.78
N ALA A 249 0.69 7.09 -5.56
CA ALA A 249 1.68 6.83 -4.54
C ALA A 249 2.74 5.80 -4.99
N VAL A 250 2.32 4.75 -5.73
CA VAL A 250 3.23 3.72 -6.26
C VAL A 250 4.28 4.29 -7.22
N ALA A 251 4.00 5.37 -7.92
CA ALA A 251 4.96 6.02 -8.82
C ALA A 251 6.08 6.76 -8.07
N ALA A 252 5.85 7.21 -6.84
CA ALA A 252 6.78 8.05 -6.09
C ALA A 252 8.19 7.44 -5.90
N PRO A 253 8.35 6.21 -5.38
CA PRO A 253 9.66 5.62 -5.20
C PRO A 253 10.37 5.31 -6.52
N LEU A 254 9.64 5.08 -7.62
CA LEU A 254 10.24 4.86 -8.93
C LEU A 254 10.98 6.12 -9.42
N MET A 255 10.43 7.29 -9.15
CA MET A 255 11.09 8.56 -9.48
C MET A 255 12.33 8.80 -8.63
N GLN A 256 12.27 8.49 -7.34
CA GLN A 256 13.47 8.55 -6.49
C GLN A 256 14.51 7.52 -6.92
N GLY A 257 14.07 6.31 -7.30
CA GLY A 257 14.93 5.27 -7.87
C GLY A 257 15.66 5.74 -9.13
N LEU A 258 14.96 6.44 -10.04
CA LEU A 258 15.59 7.02 -11.24
C LEU A 258 16.69 8.02 -10.89
N LYS A 259 16.47 8.90 -9.91
CA LYS A 259 17.49 9.84 -9.43
C LYS A 259 18.70 9.11 -8.83
N HIS A 260 18.47 8.05 -8.07
CA HIS A 260 19.56 7.22 -7.52
C HIS A 260 20.37 6.55 -8.62
N VAL A 261 19.72 5.96 -9.62
CA VAL A 261 20.40 5.31 -10.76
C VAL A 261 21.22 6.33 -11.54
N ALA A 262 20.64 7.52 -11.81
CA ALA A 262 21.36 8.60 -12.49
C ALA A 262 22.64 9.02 -11.72
N TYR A 263 22.51 9.21 -10.41
CA TYR A 263 23.63 9.58 -9.54
C TYR A 263 24.71 8.49 -9.48
N ILE A 264 24.31 7.23 -9.25
CA ILE A 264 25.24 6.10 -9.16
C ILE A 264 25.94 5.90 -10.50
N GLY A 265 25.20 5.94 -11.61
CA GLY A 265 25.74 5.81 -12.97
C GLY A 265 26.73 6.91 -13.30
N ALA A 266 26.43 8.17 -12.95
CA ALA A 266 27.33 9.31 -13.11
C ALA A 266 28.62 9.15 -12.30
N GLN A 267 28.49 8.86 -11.01
CA GLN A 267 29.64 8.68 -10.11
C GLN A 267 30.54 7.52 -10.53
N TYR A 268 29.95 6.40 -10.94
CA TYR A 268 30.72 5.28 -11.48
C TYR A 268 31.46 5.70 -12.74
N SER A 269 30.80 6.38 -13.67
CA SER A 269 31.35 6.78 -14.95
C SER A 269 32.49 7.80 -14.84
N LEU A 270 32.45 8.65 -13.81
CA LEU A 270 33.56 9.57 -13.48
C LEU A 270 34.75 8.85 -12.86
N ARG A 271 34.54 7.79 -12.10
CA ARG A 271 35.60 7.06 -11.37
C ARG A 271 36.20 5.90 -12.15
N ARG A 272 35.43 5.29 -13.06
CA ARG A 272 35.90 4.19 -13.88
C ARG A 272 36.75 4.71 -15.02
N HIS A 273 38.06 4.34 -15.08
CA HIS A 273 38.98 4.70 -16.11
C HIS A 273 39.27 3.52 -17.05
N VAL A 274 39.49 3.82 -18.33
CA VAL A 274 39.89 2.87 -19.36
C VAL A 274 41.02 3.49 -20.23
N ARG A 275 41.87 2.64 -20.77
CA ARG A 275 42.86 3.04 -21.78
C ARG A 275 42.26 2.88 -23.16
N VAL A 276 42.25 3.96 -23.93
CA VAL A 276 41.72 3.97 -25.32
C VAL A 276 42.86 4.13 -26.29
N HIS A 277 43.61 5.24 -26.17
CA HIS A 277 44.78 5.53 -26.99
C HIS A 277 45.84 6.18 -26.08
N GLY A 278 47.07 5.65 -26.11
CA GLY A 278 48.16 6.18 -25.30
C GLY A 278 48.21 5.66 -23.84
N PRO A 279 49.20 6.15 -23.05
CA PRO A 279 49.47 5.63 -21.70
C PRO A 279 48.50 6.10 -20.61
N THR A 280 47.80 7.22 -20.82
CA THR A 280 46.98 7.86 -19.80
C THR A 280 45.55 7.33 -19.84
N PRO A 281 45.04 6.71 -18.73
CA PRO A 281 43.66 6.29 -18.65
C PRO A 281 42.72 7.50 -18.58
N VAL A 282 41.54 7.39 -19.22
CA VAL A 282 40.48 8.41 -19.18
C VAL A 282 39.20 7.87 -18.53
N PRO A 283 38.40 8.72 -17.86
CA PRO A 283 37.11 8.31 -17.32
C PRO A 283 36.18 7.84 -18.44
N ILE A 284 35.36 6.82 -18.19
CA ILE A 284 34.36 6.39 -19.19
C ILE A 284 33.31 7.46 -19.46
N MET A 285 33.12 8.43 -18.55
CA MET A 285 32.28 9.60 -18.79
C MET A 285 32.74 10.48 -19.98
N THR A 286 33.96 10.32 -20.47
CA THR A 286 34.42 11.04 -21.67
C THR A 286 33.78 10.55 -22.97
N PHE A 287 33.15 9.37 -22.96
CA PHE A 287 32.48 8.81 -24.13
C PHE A 287 31.08 9.38 -24.28
N PRO A 288 30.69 9.91 -25.47
CA PRO A 288 29.34 10.45 -25.68
C PRO A 288 28.21 9.46 -25.37
N THR A 289 28.40 8.18 -25.69
CA THR A 289 27.42 7.12 -25.40
C THR A 289 27.14 6.95 -23.90
N GLN A 290 28.16 7.11 -23.05
CA GLN A 290 28.04 7.07 -21.60
C GLN A 290 27.39 8.35 -21.04
N GLN A 291 27.81 9.51 -21.58
CA GLN A 291 27.21 10.80 -21.22
C GLN A 291 25.72 10.83 -21.52
N LEU A 292 25.32 10.35 -22.70
CA LEU A 292 23.94 10.40 -23.16
C LEU A 292 22.98 9.66 -22.18
N ALA A 293 23.36 8.45 -21.77
CA ALA A 293 22.55 7.67 -20.83
C ALA A 293 22.35 8.39 -19.47
N VAL A 294 23.43 9.00 -18.94
CA VAL A 294 23.39 9.75 -17.68
C VAL A 294 22.55 11.03 -17.82
N LEU A 295 22.76 11.79 -18.90
CA LEU A 295 22.03 13.03 -19.15
C LEU A 295 20.55 12.80 -19.35
N TYR A 296 20.14 11.75 -20.07
CA TYR A 296 18.72 11.37 -20.18
C TYR A 296 18.12 11.00 -18.82
N ALA A 297 18.81 10.24 -18.00
CA ALA A 297 18.31 9.87 -16.67
C ALA A 297 18.16 11.09 -15.76
N VAL A 298 19.09 12.05 -15.80
CA VAL A 298 19.02 13.31 -15.04
C VAL A 298 17.86 14.17 -15.54
N ALA A 299 17.74 14.38 -16.84
CA ALA A 299 16.67 15.17 -17.43
C ALA A 299 15.28 14.57 -17.12
N ALA A 300 15.11 13.27 -17.37
CA ALA A 300 13.86 12.56 -17.06
C ALA A 300 13.52 12.63 -15.57
N GLY A 301 14.49 12.39 -14.68
CA GLY A 301 14.27 12.48 -13.23
C GLY A 301 13.86 13.88 -12.79
N THR A 302 14.42 14.93 -13.38
CA THR A 302 14.08 16.31 -13.07
C THR A 302 12.66 16.67 -13.55
N ILE A 303 12.33 16.37 -14.80
CA ILE A 303 11.02 16.66 -15.39
C ILE A 303 9.91 15.91 -14.66
N LEU A 304 10.11 14.61 -14.44
CA LEU A 304 9.12 13.78 -13.74
C LEU A 304 8.92 14.20 -12.28
N ASP A 305 9.96 14.65 -11.57
CA ASP A 305 9.82 15.15 -10.20
C ASP A 305 8.96 16.43 -10.15
N VAL A 306 9.20 17.38 -11.04
CA VAL A 306 8.41 18.62 -11.13
C VAL A 306 6.96 18.29 -11.48
N TRP A 307 6.74 17.47 -12.48
CA TRP A 307 5.42 17.06 -12.92
C TRP A 307 4.63 16.34 -11.78
N TYR A 308 5.26 15.38 -11.12
CA TYR A 308 4.64 14.65 -10.02
C TYR A 308 4.29 15.55 -8.83
N ARG A 309 5.18 16.47 -8.46
CA ARG A 309 4.89 17.44 -7.39
C ARG A 309 3.73 18.37 -7.76
N SER A 310 3.63 18.78 -9.03
CA SER A 310 2.52 19.59 -9.52
C SER A 310 1.18 18.84 -9.41
N ILE A 311 1.14 17.56 -9.77
CA ILE A 311 -0.06 16.71 -9.61
C ILE A 311 -0.43 16.58 -8.13
N ASN A 312 0.54 16.33 -7.25
CA ASN A 312 0.28 16.20 -5.82
C ASN A 312 -0.29 17.48 -5.21
N LEU A 313 0.21 18.65 -5.61
CA LEU A 313 -0.35 19.93 -5.18
C LEU A 313 -1.81 20.10 -5.67
N TRP A 314 -2.07 19.71 -6.90
CA TRP A 314 -3.42 19.74 -7.45
C TRP A 314 -4.37 18.78 -6.70
N THR A 315 -3.95 17.54 -6.39
CA THR A 315 -4.77 16.59 -5.62
C THR A 315 -5.04 17.07 -4.19
N THR A 316 -4.09 17.76 -3.56
CA THR A 316 -4.28 18.38 -2.24
C THR A 316 -5.33 19.50 -2.30
N ALA A 317 -5.30 20.33 -3.34
CA ALA A 317 -6.23 21.43 -3.52
C ALA A 317 -7.64 20.97 -3.93
N SER A 318 -7.75 19.86 -4.67
CA SER A 318 -9.01 19.34 -5.21
C SER A 318 -9.68 18.25 -4.36
N SER A 319 -9.12 17.92 -3.19
CA SER A 319 -9.69 16.91 -2.28
C SER A 319 -11.14 17.21 -1.82
N THR A 320 -11.67 18.41 -2.13
CA THR A 320 -13.05 18.82 -1.87
C THR A 320 -13.95 18.80 -3.12
N ALA A 321 -13.41 18.57 -4.32
CA ALA A 321 -14.21 18.61 -5.55
C ALA A 321 -13.54 17.80 -6.67
N TRP A 322 -13.92 16.55 -6.85
CA TRP A 322 -13.71 15.83 -8.11
C TRP A 322 -14.98 15.92 -8.96
N PRO A 323 -14.99 16.70 -10.07
CA PRO A 323 -16.16 16.79 -10.95
C PRO A 323 -16.19 15.74 -12.07
N TRP A 324 -15.36 14.69 -12.03
CA TRP A 324 -15.12 13.81 -13.19
C TRP A 324 -15.45 12.32 -12.95
N TRP A 325 -16.40 12.01 -12.04
CA TRP A 325 -17.03 10.67 -11.96
C TRP A 325 -18.53 10.79 -11.85
#